data_5b5b5bf5b24b5a2d6dd236b1302cdb96
#
_entry.id   5b5b5bf5b24b5a2d6dd236b1302cdb96
#
_cell.length_a   1.000
_cell.length_b   1.000
_cell.length_c   1.000
_cell.angle_alpha   90.00
_cell.angle_beta   90.00
_cell.angle_gamma   90.00
#
_symmetry.space_group_name_H-M   'P 1'
#
loop_
_entity.id
_entity.type
_entity.pdbx_description
1 polymer ?
#
loop_
_entity_poly.entity_id
_entity_poly.type
_entity_poly.pdbx_seq_one_letter_code
_entity_poly.pdbx_strand_id
1 'polypeptide(L)'
;MADSAAALRGAEEVGAAAQPQAALNLKLAQEEIARAKALVDDGKNEEADFMTLRAKADADLALTLTREETSRVRAQQDESKAKAVENGAQILPMPLPSPVLPASPSTVTP
;
A
#
# COMPACT_ATOMS: atom_id res chain seq x y z
N MET A 1 -16.81 15.63 -9.33
CA MET A 1 -16.19 14.68 -10.26
C MET A 1 -14.69 14.61 -10.09
N ALA A 2 -14.03 15.74 -10.03
CA ALA A 2 -12.57 15.75 -9.92
C ALA A 2 -12.07 15.01 -8.67
N ASP A 3 -12.74 15.20 -7.54
CA ASP A 3 -12.33 14.56 -6.29
C ASP A 3 -12.49 13.05 -6.35
N SER A 4 -13.58 12.58 -6.95
CA SER A 4 -13.81 11.15 -7.06
C SER A 4 -12.83 10.51 -8.04
N ALA A 5 -12.50 11.21 -9.12
CA ALA A 5 -11.52 10.71 -10.08
C ALA A 5 -10.13 10.65 -9.47
N ALA A 6 -9.78 11.66 -8.67
CA ALA A 6 -8.49 11.67 -7.97
C ALA A 6 -8.40 10.53 -6.95
N ALA A 7 -9.50 10.30 -6.21
CA ALA A 7 -9.54 9.21 -5.23
C ALA A 7 -9.40 7.86 -5.94
N LEU A 8 -10.05 7.70 -7.09
CA LEU A 8 -9.94 6.48 -7.88
C LEU A 8 -8.50 6.24 -8.32
N ARG A 9 -7.86 7.28 -8.85
CA ARG A 9 -6.47 7.15 -9.28
C ARG A 9 -5.55 6.80 -8.11
N GLY A 10 -5.79 7.42 -6.95
CA GLY A 10 -4.99 7.10 -5.77
C GLY A 10 -5.11 5.64 -5.37
N ALA A 11 -6.31 5.09 -5.43
CA ALA A 11 -6.52 3.69 -5.12
C ALA A 11 -5.83 2.78 -6.15
N GLU A 12 -5.92 3.14 -7.42
CA GLU A 12 -5.27 2.38 -8.49
C GLU A 12 -3.76 2.39 -8.33
N GLU A 13 -3.20 3.53 -7.95
CA GLU A 13 -1.75 3.67 -7.81
C GLU A 13 -1.17 2.82 -6.70
N VAL A 14 -1.93 2.57 -5.66
CA VAL A 14 -1.44 1.72 -4.57
C VAL A 14 -1.70 0.23 -4.83
N GLY A 15 -2.27 -0.11 -5.98
CA GLY A 15 -2.47 -1.50 -6.36
C GLY A 15 -3.76 -2.11 -5.87
N ALA A 16 -4.80 -1.31 -5.68
CA ALA A 16 -6.08 -1.82 -5.17
C ALA A 16 -6.68 -2.90 -6.07
N ALA A 17 -6.43 -2.84 -7.37
CA ALA A 17 -6.96 -3.82 -8.31
C ALA A 17 -6.43 -5.23 -8.02
N ALA A 18 -5.23 -5.33 -7.46
CA ALA A 18 -4.63 -6.62 -7.13
C ALA A 18 -5.01 -7.13 -5.75
N GLN A 19 -5.68 -6.31 -4.95
CA GLN A 19 -6.06 -6.65 -3.58
C GLN A 19 -7.52 -7.10 -3.61
N PRO A 20 -7.83 -8.39 -3.30
CA PRO A 20 -9.19 -8.92 -3.48
C PRO A 20 -10.28 -8.11 -2.80
N GLN A 21 -10.05 -7.67 -1.56
CA GLN A 21 -11.06 -6.91 -0.84
C GLN A 21 -11.24 -5.51 -1.39
N ALA A 22 -10.16 -4.91 -1.85
CA ALA A 22 -10.19 -3.56 -2.38
C ALA A 22 -10.67 -3.53 -3.82
N ALA A 23 -10.43 -4.59 -4.58
CA ALA A 23 -10.78 -4.64 -6.00
C ALA A 23 -12.27 -4.41 -6.23
N LEU A 24 -13.12 -4.97 -5.37
CA LEU A 24 -14.56 -4.77 -5.51
C LEU A 24 -14.94 -3.31 -5.33
N ASN A 25 -14.41 -2.69 -4.29
CA ASN A 25 -14.70 -1.28 -4.03
C ASN A 25 -14.16 -0.38 -5.13
N LEU A 26 -12.99 -0.75 -5.69
CA LEU A 26 -12.44 -0.03 -6.82
C LEU A 26 -13.36 -0.11 -8.03
N LYS A 27 -13.86 -1.31 -8.31
CA LYS A 27 -14.77 -1.51 -9.43
C LYS A 27 -16.07 -0.74 -9.23
N LEU A 28 -16.62 -0.76 -8.00
CA LEU A 28 -17.81 0.01 -7.69
C LEU A 28 -17.59 1.49 -7.94
N ALA A 29 -16.44 2.01 -7.51
CA ALA A 29 -16.12 3.41 -7.73
C ALA A 29 -16.05 3.75 -9.22
N GLN A 30 -15.44 2.89 -10.02
CA GLN A 30 -15.36 3.08 -11.46
C GLN A 30 -16.74 3.13 -12.09
N GLU A 31 -17.63 2.22 -11.70
CA GLU A 31 -18.99 2.16 -12.22
C GLU A 31 -19.80 3.38 -11.79
N GLU A 32 -19.60 3.82 -10.57
CA GLU A 32 -20.33 4.98 -10.05
C GLU A 32 -19.91 6.27 -10.73
N ILE A 33 -18.62 6.40 -11.04
CA ILE A 33 -18.14 7.55 -11.81
C ILE A 33 -18.75 7.55 -13.20
N ALA A 34 -18.80 6.39 -13.84
CA ALA A 34 -19.39 6.28 -15.17
C ALA A 34 -20.88 6.64 -15.14
N ARG A 35 -21.58 6.18 -14.10
CA ARG A 35 -22.99 6.51 -13.94
C ARG A 35 -23.19 7.97 -13.66
N ALA A 36 -22.31 8.58 -12.87
CA ALA A 36 -22.39 10.01 -12.59
C ALA A 36 -22.25 10.83 -13.86
N LYS A 37 -21.34 10.44 -14.74
CA LYS A 37 -21.15 11.12 -16.02
C LYS A 37 -22.41 11.04 -16.88
N ALA A 38 -23.03 9.87 -16.92
CA ALA A 38 -24.26 9.69 -17.67
C ALA A 38 -25.39 10.56 -17.10
N LEU A 39 -25.45 10.66 -15.76
CA LEU A 39 -26.46 11.49 -15.12
C LEU A 39 -26.26 12.98 -15.42
N VAL A 40 -25.02 13.43 -15.49
CA VAL A 40 -24.73 14.81 -15.87
C VAL A 40 -25.19 15.06 -17.30
N ASP A 41 -24.92 14.12 -18.21
CA ASP A 41 -25.33 14.24 -19.61
C ASP A 41 -26.87 14.33 -19.74
N ASP A 42 -27.57 13.68 -18.81
CA ASP A 42 -29.04 13.72 -18.79
C ASP A 42 -29.59 14.91 -18.02
N GLY A 43 -28.74 15.78 -17.52
CA GLY A 43 -29.14 16.95 -16.76
C GLY A 43 -29.55 16.66 -15.32
N LYS A 44 -29.27 15.45 -14.84
CA LYS A 44 -29.63 15.05 -13.47
C LYS A 44 -28.46 15.30 -12.52
N ASN A 45 -28.17 16.57 -12.32
CA ASN A 45 -26.96 16.98 -11.61
C ASN A 45 -26.96 16.61 -10.13
N GLU A 46 -28.13 16.65 -9.48
CA GLU A 46 -28.22 16.27 -8.07
C GLU A 46 -27.90 14.80 -7.88
N GLU A 47 -28.47 13.96 -8.72
CA GLU A 47 -28.20 12.53 -8.68
C GLU A 47 -26.75 12.23 -9.00
N ALA A 48 -26.19 12.99 -9.95
CA ALA A 48 -24.79 12.84 -10.32
C ALA A 48 -23.87 13.18 -9.13
N ASP A 49 -24.19 14.24 -8.40
CA ASP A 49 -23.41 14.64 -7.23
C ASP A 49 -23.42 13.54 -6.17
N PHE A 50 -24.59 12.97 -5.94
CA PHE A 50 -24.75 11.89 -5.00
C PHE A 50 -23.88 10.68 -5.41
N MET A 51 -23.90 10.38 -6.69
CA MET A 51 -23.14 9.26 -7.22
C MET A 51 -21.63 9.49 -7.11
N THR A 52 -21.17 10.73 -7.34
CA THR A 52 -19.74 11.03 -7.19
C THR A 52 -19.29 10.94 -5.75
N LEU A 53 -20.14 11.31 -4.81
CA LEU A 53 -19.80 11.14 -3.39
C LEU A 53 -19.64 9.67 -3.04
N ARG A 54 -20.52 8.83 -3.56
CA ARG A 54 -20.40 7.39 -3.34
C ARG A 54 -19.14 6.85 -3.97
N ALA A 55 -18.82 7.28 -5.18
CA ALA A 55 -17.62 6.85 -5.87
C ALA A 55 -16.37 7.22 -5.08
N LYS A 56 -16.35 8.43 -4.54
CA LYS A 56 -15.23 8.86 -3.73
C LYS A 56 -15.08 7.99 -2.49
N ALA A 57 -16.18 7.72 -1.82
CA ALA A 57 -16.16 6.88 -0.61
C ALA A 57 -15.68 5.47 -0.93
N ASP A 58 -16.14 4.88 -2.01
CA ASP A 58 -15.70 3.54 -2.40
C ASP A 58 -14.24 3.52 -2.82
N ALA A 59 -13.77 4.54 -3.52
CA ALA A 59 -12.36 4.64 -3.88
C ALA A 59 -11.47 4.83 -2.66
N ASP A 60 -11.90 5.67 -1.71
CA ASP A 60 -11.17 5.88 -0.47
C ASP A 60 -11.11 4.59 0.35
N LEU A 61 -12.19 3.83 0.37
CA LEU A 61 -12.20 2.56 1.05
C LEU A 61 -11.25 1.57 0.40
N ALA A 62 -11.24 1.53 -0.93
CA ALA A 62 -10.30 0.67 -1.66
C ALA A 62 -8.85 1.03 -1.32
N LEU A 63 -8.56 2.31 -1.25
CA LEU A 63 -7.23 2.78 -0.88
C LEU A 63 -6.86 2.33 0.54
N THR A 64 -7.77 2.53 1.48
CA THR A 64 -7.56 2.19 2.88
C THR A 64 -7.34 0.68 3.05
N LEU A 65 -8.19 -0.13 2.42
CA LEU A 65 -8.08 -1.59 2.50
C LEU A 65 -6.73 -2.06 1.95
N THR A 66 -6.29 -1.46 0.85
CA THR A 66 -5.01 -1.83 0.25
C THR A 66 -3.85 -1.46 1.16
N ARG A 67 -3.90 -0.27 1.76
CA ARG A 67 -2.85 0.17 2.69
C ARG A 67 -2.79 -0.69 3.94
N GLU A 68 -3.96 -1.06 4.46
CA GLU A 68 -4.03 -1.93 5.62
C GLU A 68 -3.43 -3.30 5.33
N GLU A 69 -3.76 -3.85 4.17
CA GLU A 69 -3.21 -5.13 3.77
C GLU A 69 -1.70 -5.06 3.58
N THR A 70 -1.22 -4.01 2.94
CA THR A 70 0.21 -3.81 2.73
C THR A 70 0.94 -3.72 4.07
N SER A 71 0.37 -2.96 5.01
CA SER A 71 0.97 -2.82 6.34
C SER A 71 0.99 -4.14 7.09
N ARG A 72 -0.10 -4.90 6.97
CA ARG A 72 -0.19 -6.20 7.66
C ARG A 72 0.83 -7.18 7.10
N VAL A 73 0.96 -7.25 5.79
CA VAL A 73 1.93 -8.13 5.15
C VAL A 73 3.35 -7.74 5.54
N ARG A 74 3.62 -6.43 5.55
CA ARG A 74 4.94 -5.94 5.93
C ARG A 74 5.26 -6.28 7.38
N ALA A 75 4.28 -6.14 8.28
CA ALA A 75 4.47 -6.49 9.68
C ALA A 75 4.75 -7.98 9.84
N GLN A 76 4.05 -8.82 9.09
CA GLN A 76 4.28 -10.25 9.10
C GLN A 76 5.68 -10.60 8.60
N GLN A 77 6.11 -9.93 7.55
CA GLN A 77 7.45 -10.13 7.00
C GLN A 77 8.52 -9.72 8.00
N ASP A 78 8.32 -8.59 8.66
CA ASP A 78 9.25 -8.11 9.67
C ASP A 78 9.32 -9.07 10.86
N GLU A 79 8.17 -9.60 11.27
CA GLU A 79 8.13 -10.57 12.36
C GLU A 79 8.86 -11.85 11.97
N SER A 80 8.64 -12.32 10.75
CA SER A 80 9.32 -13.51 10.24
C SER A 80 10.83 -13.30 10.19
N LYS A 81 11.26 -12.12 9.76
CA LYS A 81 12.67 -11.79 9.72
C LYS A 81 13.27 -11.74 11.12
N ALA A 82 12.54 -11.17 12.07
CA ALA A 82 13.00 -11.11 13.45
C ALA A 82 13.16 -12.50 14.03
N LYS A 83 12.21 -13.38 13.76
CA LYS A 83 12.29 -14.76 14.22
C LYS A 83 13.45 -15.50 13.57
N ALA A 84 13.67 -15.26 12.29
CA ALA A 84 14.76 -15.87 11.57
C ALA A 84 16.11 -15.42 12.15
N VAL A 85 16.22 -14.15 12.50
CA VAL A 85 17.42 -13.63 13.13
C VAL A 85 17.62 -14.28 14.50
N GLU A 86 16.56 -14.37 15.29
CA GLU A 86 16.63 -15.02 16.59
C GLU A 86 17.11 -16.47 16.49
N ASN A 87 16.47 -17.22 15.58
CA ASN A 87 16.77 -18.63 15.42
C ASN A 87 18.10 -18.86 14.74
N GLY A 88 18.50 -17.93 13.93
CA GLY A 88 19.72 -18.07 13.16
C GLY A 88 20.84 -17.19 13.65
N ALA A 89 20.69 -16.65 14.83
CA ALA A 89 21.69 -15.76 15.36
C ALA A 89 23.05 -16.40 15.40
N GLN A 90 23.02 -17.68 15.66
CA GLN A 90 24.24 -18.44 15.71
C GLN A 90 24.87 -18.55 14.32
N ILE A 91 24.13 -18.29 13.28
CA ILE A 91 24.64 -18.45 11.95
C ILE A 91 25.23 -17.18 11.40
N LEU A 92 24.69 -16.10 11.81
CA LEU A 92 24.99 -14.86 11.21
C LEU A 92 26.13 -14.14 11.76
N PRO A 93 26.84 -14.66 12.48
CA PRO A 93 27.89 -13.91 13.04
C PRO A 93 28.56 -13.08 12.06
N MET A 94 28.32 -12.72 11.44
CA MET A 94 28.68 -11.90 10.80
C MET A 94 29.30 -10.91 11.03
N PRO A 95 29.55 -11.08 11.14
CA PRO A 95 30.03 -10.44 11.28
C PRO A 95 30.73 -9.65 11.51
N LEU A 96 30.94 -9.84 11.18
CA LEU A 96 31.51 -9.15 11.30
C LEU A 96 32.42 -8.60 11.54
N PRO A 97 32.46 -8.55 11.47
CA PRO A 97 33.10 -7.99 11.57
C PRO A 97 34.07 -7.44 11.95
N SER A 98 34.23 -7.59 12.00
CA SER A 98 34.91 -7.06 12.38
C SER A 98 35.98 -6.70 12.24
N PRO A 99 36.10 -6.79 11.91
CA PRO A 99 36.98 -6.51 11.84
C PRO A 99 37.97 -5.93 12.08
N VAL A 100 37.94 -6.05 12.09
CA VAL A 100 38.50 -5.52 12.41
C VAL A 100 39.61 -5.20 12.67
N LEU A 101 39.57 -5.29 12.45
CA LEU A 101 40.33 -4.88 12.69
C LEU A 101 41.41 -4.61 12.74
N PRO A 102 41.45 -4.57 12.73
CA PRO A 102 42.28 -4.28 12.78
C PRO A 102 43.32 -4.10 13.06
N ALA A 103 43.25 -4.34 13.09
CA ALA A 103 43.96 -4.17 13.42
C ALA A 103 44.92 -3.94 13.57
N SER A 104 44.82 -4.06 13.46
CA SER A 104 45.50 -3.81 13.68
C SER A 104 46.55 -3.46 13.67
N PRO A 105 46.57 -3.32 13.63
CA PRO A 105 47.43 -2.99 13.58
C PRO A 105 48.50 -2.82 13.99
N SER A 106 48.36 -2.95 14.14
CA SER A 106 49.05 -2.78 14.64
C SER A 106 50.12 -2.93 14.76
N THR A 107 49.97 -3.11 14.54
CA THR A 107 50.69 -3.30 14.66
C THR A 107 51.76 -3.00 14.62
N VAL A 108 51.85 -2.88 14.53
CA VAL A 108 52.49 -2.60 14.54
C VAL A 108 53.66 -2.40 14.96
N THR A 109 53.71 -2.29 14.97
CA THR A 109 54.56 -2.00 15.37
C THR A 109 55.60 -2.00 15.60
N PRO A 110 55.71 -1.91 15.81
CA PRO A 110 56.64 -1.81 16.17
C PRO A 110 57.44 -1.44 16.31
#